data_d82090d4b17bc939cedb3e2340c85ecb
#
_entry.id   d82090d4b17bc939cedb3e2340c85ecb
#
_cell.length_a   1.000
_cell.length_b   1.000
_cell.length_c   1.000
_cell.angle_alpha   90.00
_cell.angle_beta   90.00
_cell.angle_gamma   90.00
#
_symmetry.space_group_name_H-M   'P 1'
#
loop_
_entity.id
_entity.type
_entity.pdbx_description
1 polymer ?
#
loop_
_entity_poly.entity_id
_entity_poly.type
_entity_poly.pdbx_seq_one_letter_code
_entity_poly.pdbx_strand_id
1 'polypeptide(L)'
;MAEERNGKIGYLQMVDIFQDLTEAEMEEVDRATTISRCRRGKILYMPQDTSEVLFLLKEGRVQLYRISPDGKKLVIATVGPGTIFGEMALIGQGMHNTFAEAVEDCVLCVMSREDVERLLLTRPKVALRLFESLGNRLREVEARLEELAFKSIPARLASLLLQLADETGSETIRGLTHQDLGEQIGTYRETTTQTLNQFKAEGLIEIGRKRITILDRDGLRRIAEG
;
A
#
# COMPACT_ATOMS: atom_id res chain seq x y z
N MET A 1 -29.81 4.67 7.32
CA MET A 1 -30.06 4.26 5.90
C MET A 1 -29.76 5.38 4.89
N ALA A 2 -30.32 6.59 5.01
CA ALA A 2 -30.01 7.70 4.08
C ALA A 2 -28.60 8.31 4.31
N GLU A 3 -28.17 8.47 5.55
CA GLU A 3 -26.82 8.96 5.90
C GLU A 3 -25.72 7.95 5.55
N GLU A 4 -25.97 6.65 5.69
CA GLU A 4 -25.04 5.60 5.23
C GLU A 4 -24.93 5.57 3.69
N ARG A 5 -26.03 5.82 2.98
CA ARG A 5 -26.03 5.91 1.51
C ARG A 5 -25.23 7.12 1.00
N ASN A 6 -25.41 8.30 1.60
CA ASN A 6 -24.68 9.50 1.21
C ASN A 6 -23.17 9.37 1.50
N GLY A 7 -22.80 8.68 2.59
CA GLY A 7 -21.42 8.33 2.89
C GLY A 7 -20.80 7.36 1.87
N LYS A 8 -21.58 6.41 1.34
CA LYS A 8 -21.08 5.36 0.43
C LYS A 8 -20.77 5.94 -0.97
N ILE A 9 -21.63 6.78 -1.52
CA ILE A 9 -21.40 7.46 -2.81
C ILE A 9 -20.23 8.45 -2.70
N GLY A 10 -20.15 9.21 -1.63
CA GLY A 10 -19.04 10.14 -1.39
C GLY A 10 -17.66 9.45 -1.38
N TYR A 11 -17.57 8.26 -0.86
CA TYR A 11 -16.33 7.48 -0.90
C TYR A 11 -15.97 6.97 -2.30
N LEU A 12 -16.95 6.56 -3.12
CA LEU A 12 -16.70 6.12 -4.49
C LEU A 12 -16.17 7.27 -5.36
N GLN A 13 -16.61 8.50 -5.11
CA GLN A 13 -16.12 9.71 -5.79
C GLN A 13 -14.65 10.02 -5.48
N MET A 14 -14.14 9.59 -4.33
CA MET A 14 -12.73 9.77 -3.95
C MET A 14 -11.80 8.77 -4.63
N VAL A 15 -12.33 7.80 -5.34
CA VAL A 15 -11.56 6.73 -5.99
C VAL A 15 -11.33 7.12 -7.44
N ASP A 16 -10.06 7.26 -7.83
CA ASP A 16 -9.66 7.74 -9.15
C ASP A 16 -10.34 7.02 -10.32
N ILE A 17 -10.57 5.71 -10.21
CA ILE A 17 -11.20 4.93 -11.27
C ILE A 17 -12.69 5.25 -11.48
N PHE A 18 -13.35 5.90 -10.53
CA PHE A 18 -14.77 6.23 -10.57
C PHE A 18 -15.05 7.73 -10.76
N GLN A 19 -14.01 8.57 -10.76
CA GLN A 19 -14.18 10.04 -10.79
C GLN A 19 -14.92 10.56 -12.04
N ASP A 20 -14.91 9.79 -13.15
CA ASP A 20 -15.61 10.16 -14.40
C ASP A 20 -17.03 9.61 -14.47
N LEU A 21 -17.52 8.93 -13.44
CA LEU A 21 -18.88 8.43 -13.39
C LEU A 21 -19.87 9.51 -12.95
N THR A 22 -21.03 9.49 -13.55
CA THR A 22 -22.19 10.28 -13.11
C THR A 22 -22.73 9.73 -11.80
N GLU A 23 -23.53 10.53 -11.08
CA GLU A 23 -24.15 10.11 -9.82
C GLU A 23 -25.01 8.85 -9.97
N ALA A 24 -25.76 8.73 -11.08
CA ALA A 24 -26.56 7.54 -11.39
C ALA A 24 -25.69 6.27 -11.62
N GLU A 25 -24.55 6.42 -12.28
CA GLU A 25 -23.58 5.34 -12.48
C GLU A 25 -22.87 4.95 -11.19
N MET A 26 -22.58 5.92 -10.33
CA MET A 26 -22.07 5.67 -8.97
C MET A 26 -23.06 4.84 -8.13
N GLU A 27 -24.36 5.13 -8.23
CA GLU A 27 -25.38 4.33 -7.53
C GLU A 27 -25.43 2.86 -8.03
N GLU A 28 -25.13 2.61 -9.29
CA GLU A 28 -25.02 1.24 -9.81
C GLU A 28 -23.81 0.52 -9.23
N VAL A 29 -22.65 1.18 -9.18
CA VAL A 29 -21.44 0.64 -8.53
C VAL A 29 -21.71 0.38 -7.04
N ASP A 30 -22.40 1.31 -6.39
CA ASP A 30 -22.78 1.17 -4.98
C ASP A 30 -23.62 -0.07 -4.72
N ARG A 31 -24.58 -0.34 -5.58
CA ARG A 31 -25.44 -1.55 -5.49
C ARG A 31 -24.69 -2.85 -5.74
N ALA A 32 -23.66 -2.80 -6.59
CA ALA A 32 -22.81 -3.95 -6.92
C ALA A 32 -21.73 -4.23 -5.86
N THR A 33 -21.53 -3.34 -4.90
CA THR A 33 -20.48 -3.48 -3.88
C THR A 33 -21.04 -3.80 -2.50
N THR A 34 -20.34 -4.67 -1.76
CA THR A 34 -20.64 -4.95 -0.34
C THR A 34 -19.61 -4.25 0.55
N ILE A 35 -20.10 -3.50 1.56
CA ILE A 35 -19.22 -2.89 2.55
C ILE A 35 -18.78 -3.96 3.55
N SER A 36 -17.47 -4.07 3.75
CA SER A 36 -16.85 -4.90 4.78
C SER A 36 -16.00 -4.04 5.69
N ARG A 37 -16.07 -4.30 7.00
CA ARG A 37 -15.21 -3.66 8.00
C ARG A 37 -14.33 -4.73 8.62
N CYS A 38 -13.06 -4.42 8.79
CA CYS A 38 -12.13 -5.31 9.46
C CYS A 38 -11.22 -4.55 10.42
N ARG A 39 -10.83 -5.25 11.50
CA ARG A 39 -9.89 -4.70 12.48
C ARG A 39 -8.46 -4.91 12.03
N ARG A 40 -7.57 -4.10 12.54
CA ARG A 40 -6.13 -4.29 12.43
C ARG A 40 -5.72 -5.73 12.74
N GLY A 41 -4.80 -6.28 11.94
CA GLY A 41 -4.32 -7.67 12.01
C GLY A 41 -5.17 -8.68 11.27
N LYS A 42 -6.32 -8.27 10.67
CA LYS A 42 -7.13 -9.17 9.83
C LYS A 42 -6.42 -9.44 8.50
N ILE A 43 -6.20 -10.71 8.20
CA ILE A 43 -5.78 -11.16 6.86
C ILE A 43 -7.03 -11.20 5.98
N LEU A 44 -6.98 -10.47 4.87
CA LEU A 44 -8.07 -10.35 3.88
C LEU A 44 -8.01 -11.49 2.88
N TYR A 45 -6.82 -11.82 2.42
CA TYR A 45 -6.52 -13.01 1.63
C TYR A 45 -5.07 -13.45 1.86
N MET A 46 -4.77 -14.68 1.51
CA MET A 46 -3.45 -15.30 1.65
C MET A 46 -3.06 -16.05 0.36
N PRO A 47 -1.77 -16.45 0.21
CA PRO A 47 -1.34 -17.25 -0.92
C PRO A 47 -2.23 -18.48 -1.12
N GLN A 48 -2.53 -18.78 -2.40
CA GLN A 48 -3.38 -19.89 -2.83
C GLN A 48 -4.88 -19.72 -2.54
N ASP A 49 -5.34 -18.57 -2.04
CA ASP A 49 -6.76 -18.26 -2.06
C ASP A 49 -7.26 -18.24 -3.51
N THR A 50 -8.36 -18.97 -3.76
CA THR A 50 -8.96 -19.08 -5.10
C THR A 50 -10.13 -18.13 -5.32
N SER A 51 -10.45 -17.32 -4.33
CA SER A 51 -11.56 -16.37 -4.43
C SER A 51 -11.16 -15.19 -5.33
N GLU A 52 -11.87 -15.01 -6.43
CA GLU A 52 -11.70 -13.83 -7.30
C GLU A 52 -12.51 -12.66 -6.75
N VAL A 53 -11.86 -11.83 -5.94
CA VAL A 53 -12.47 -10.69 -5.26
C VAL A 53 -11.59 -9.46 -5.40
N LEU A 54 -12.18 -8.32 -5.79
CA LEU A 54 -11.54 -7.02 -5.69
C LEU A 54 -12.00 -6.28 -4.44
N PHE A 55 -11.03 -5.71 -3.78
CA PHE A 55 -11.21 -4.81 -2.65
C PHE A 55 -10.92 -3.39 -3.07
N LEU A 56 -11.82 -2.48 -2.74
CA LEU A 56 -11.59 -1.05 -2.80
C LEU A 56 -11.43 -0.54 -1.37
N LEU A 57 -10.26 -0.06 -1.03
CA LEU A 57 -9.98 0.47 0.31
C LEU A 57 -10.57 1.88 0.46
N LYS A 58 -11.46 2.05 1.45
CA LYS A 58 -12.09 3.33 1.79
C LYS A 58 -11.37 4.04 2.92
N GLU A 59 -11.05 3.28 3.96
CA GLU A 59 -10.43 3.80 5.18
C GLU A 59 -9.39 2.80 5.68
N GLY A 60 -8.36 3.31 6.35
CA GLY A 60 -7.28 2.52 6.91
C GLY A 60 -6.15 2.23 5.93
N ARG A 61 -5.32 1.25 6.26
CA ARG A 61 -4.18 0.81 5.44
C ARG A 61 -4.11 -0.70 5.39
N VAL A 62 -3.77 -1.22 4.22
CA VAL A 62 -3.53 -2.66 3.98
C VAL A 62 -2.13 -2.86 3.46
N GLN A 63 -1.43 -3.82 4.03
CA GLN A 63 -0.09 -4.21 3.63
C GLN A 63 -0.15 -5.48 2.78
N LEU A 64 0.44 -5.41 1.58
CA LEU A 64 0.63 -6.54 0.67
C LEU A 64 2.05 -7.04 0.83
N TYR A 65 2.23 -8.32 1.20
CA TYR A 65 3.56 -8.85 1.47
C TYR A 65 3.71 -10.31 1.06
N ARG A 66 4.95 -10.75 0.93
CA ARG A 66 5.34 -12.15 0.75
C ARG A 66 6.18 -12.62 1.92
N ILE A 67 6.17 -13.92 2.13
CA ILE A 67 7.04 -14.60 3.10
C ILE A 67 7.94 -15.55 2.31
N SER A 68 9.26 -15.39 2.46
CA SER A 68 10.24 -16.29 1.87
C SER A 68 10.27 -17.65 2.60
N PRO A 69 10.85 -18.70 2.02
CA PRO A 69 10.93 -20.02 2.66
C PRO A 69 11.63 -20.02 4.03
N ASP A 70 12.54 -19.09 4.26
CA ASP A 70 13.24 -18.87 5.54
C ASP A 70 12.47 -17.95 6.51
N GLY A 71 11.20 -17.61 6.18
CA GLY A 71 10.31 -16.86 7.05
C GLY A 71 10.47 -15.33 6.99
N LYS A 72 11.29 -14.80 6.07
CA LYS A 72 11.47 -13.36 5.90
C LYS A 72 10.25 -12.74 5.22
N LYS A 73 9.67 -11.72 5.85
CA LYS A 73 8.60 -10.91 5.29
C LYS A 73 9.17 -9.83 4.36
N LEU A 74 8.66 -9.74 3.16
CA LEU A 74 8.93 -8.68 2.20
C LEU A 74 7.63 -7.94 1.88
N VAL A 75 7.56 -6.68 2.26
CA VAL A 75 6.44 -5.80 1.93
C VAL A 75 6.55 -5.40 0.46
N ILE A 76 5.54 -5.76 -0.32
CA ILE A 76 5.43 -5.41 -1.74
C ILE A 76 4.83 -4.02 -1.90
N ALA A 77 3.76 -3.73 -1.15
CA ALA A 77 3.10 -2.44 -1.15
C ALA A 77 2.36 -2.21 0.16
N THR A 78 2.22 -0.95 0.55
CA THR A 78 1.25 -0.51 1.56
C THR A 78 0.24 0.38 0.86
N VAL A 79 -1.01 -0.08 0.79
CA VAL A 79 -2.08 0.60 0.07
C VAL A 79 -2.96 1.39 1.04
N GLY A 80 -3.34 2.59 0.62
CA GLY A 80 -4.20 3.50 1.36
C GLY A 80 -5.56 3.68 0.70
N PRO A 81 -6.40 4.58 1.25
CA PRO A 81 -7.72 4.90 0.70
C PRO A 81 -7.68 5.25 -0.79
N GLY A 82 -8.69 4.84 -1.53
CA GLY A 82 -8.78 5.03 -2.98
C GLY A 82 -8.11 3.94 -3.81
N THR A 83 -7.35 3.02 -3.19
CA THR A 83 -6.63 1.97 -3.92
C THR A 83 -7.49 0.72 -4.09
N ILE A 84 -7.38 0.13 -5.29
CA ILE A 84 -7.94 -1.19 -5.60
C ILE A 84 -6.84 -2.25 -5.46
N PHE A 85 -7.18 -3.35 -4.82
CA PHE A 85 -6.29 -4.51 -4.68
C PHE A 85 -7.12 -5.80 -4.59
N GLY A 86 -6.49 -6.95 -4.68
CA GLY A 86 -7.13 -8.27 -4.57
C GLY A 86 -6.70 -9.23 -5.65
N GLU A 87 -7.33 -10.38 -5.67
CA GLU A 87 -7.09 -11.45 -6.64
C GLU A 87 -8.17 -11.42 -7.71
N MET A 88 -7.81 -11.12 -8.94
CA MET A 88 -8.73 -11.20 -10.06
C MET A 88 -8.01 -11.44 -11.38
N ALA A 89 -8.06 -12.66 -11.86
CA ALA A 89 -7.45 -13.06 -13.12
C ALA A 89 -8.01 -12.29 -14.33
N LEU A 90 -9.27 -11.85 -14.26
CA LEU A 90 -9.94 -11.07 -15.31
C LEU A 90 -9.17 -9.82 -15.72
N ILE A 91 -8.54 -9.15 -14.78
CA ILE A 91 -7.76 -7.92 -15.02
C ILE A 91 -6.25 -8.15 -14.89
N GLY A 92 -5.81 -9.42 -14.94
CA GLY A 92 -4.39 -9.78 -14.80
C GLY A 92 -3.80 -9.50 -13.40
N GLN A 93 -4.63 -9.15 -12.44
CA GLN A 93 -4.21 -9.01 -11.05
C GLN A 93 -4.18 -10.38 -10.37
N GLY A 94 -3.04 -11.08 -10.51
CA GLY A 94 -2.77 -12.34 -9.86
C GLY A 94 -1.79 -12.13 -8.71
N MET A 95 -2.28 -12.13 -7.49
CA MET A 95 -1.45 -12.01 -6.29
C MET A 95 -1.27 -13.37 -5.59
N HIS A 96 -1.28 -14.45 -6.36
CA HIS A 96 -1.27 -15.85 -5.92
C HIS A 96 -0.25 -16.22 -4.83
N ASN A 97 0.74 -15.37 -4.57
CA ASN A 97 1.76 -15.60 -3.55
C ASN A 97 1.90 -14.42 -2.59
N THR A 98 0.84 -13.64 -2.36
CA THR A 98 0.86 -12.51 -1.44
C THR A 98 -0.18 -12.65 -0.34
N PHE A 99 0.16 -12.11 0.82
CA PHE A 99 -0.79 -11.85 1.90
C PHE A 99 -1.28 -10.40 1.79
N ALA A 100 -2.55 -10.17 2.12
CA ALA A 100 -3.09 -8.84 2.36
C ALA A 100 -3.55 -8.75 3.81
N GLU A 101 -2.93 -7.88 4.58
CA GLU A 101 -3.18 -7.71 6.01
C GLU A 101 -3.56 -6.26 6.31
N ALA A 102 -4.66 -6.07 7.04
CA ALA A 102 -5.06 -4.77 7.55
C ALA A 102 -4.07 -4.32 8.66
N VAL A 103 -3.29 -3.28 8.41
CA VAL A 103 -2.36 -2.72 9.42
C VAL A 103 -2.98 -1.62 10.26
N GLU A 104 -4.19 -1.19 9.91
CA GLU A 104 -5.11 -0.32 10.64
C GLU A 104 -6.51 -0.92 10.58
N ASP A 105 -7.47 -0.37 11.33
CA ASP A 105 -8.89 -0.70 11.14
C ASP A 105 -9.31 -0.19 9.76
N CYS A 106 -9.96 -1.05 8.97
CA CYS A 106 -10.25 -0.77 7.58
C CYS A 106 -11.75 -0.83 7.27
N VAL A 107 -12.16 0.02 6.34
CA VAL A 107 -13.45 -0.06 5.64
C VAL A 107 -13.15 -0.35 4.16
N LEU A 108 -13.77 -1.41 3.64
CA LEU A 108 -13.55 -1.93 2.29
C LEU A 108 -14.89 -2.03 1.55
N CYS A 109 -14.88 -1.74 0.25
CA CYS A 109 -15.89 -2.27 -0.67
C CYS A 109 -15.35 -3.54 -1.32
N VAL A 110 -16.20 -4.55 -1.38
CA VAL A 110 -15.89 -5.86 -1.96
C VAL A 110 -16.72 -6.03 -3.22
N MET A 111 -16.07 -6.39 -4.32
CA MET A 111 -16.69 -6.62 -5.62
C MET A 111 -16.39 -8.04 -6.08
N SER A 112 -17.43 -8.76 -6.53
CA SER A 112 -17.27 -10.07 -7.15
C SER A 112 -16.71 -9.94 -8.58
N ARG A 113 -16.23 -11.06 -9.14
CA ARG A 113 -15.78 -11.12 -10.53
C ARG A 113 -16.86 -10.64 -11.50
N GLU A 114 -18.09 -11.14 -11.31
CA GLU A 114 -19.22 -10.83 -12.21
C GLU A 114 -19.57 -9.33 -12.16
N ASP A 115 -19.49 -8.72 -10.99
CA ASP A 115 -19.75 -7.27 -10.84
C ASP A 115 -18.68 -6.43 -11.52
N VAL A 116 -17.40 -6.81 -11.38
CA VAL A 116 -16.28 -6.13 -12.06
C VAL A 116 -16.38 -6.31 -13.57
N GLU A 117 -16.63 -7.53 -14.06
CA GLU A 117 -16.79 -7.81 -15.50
C GLU A 117 -17.91 -6.96 -16.09
N ARG A 118 -19.08 -6.96 -15.44
CA ARG A 118 -20.22 -6.12 -15.85
C ARG A 118 -19.87 -4.65 -15.90
N LEU A 119 -19.17 -4.15 -14.86
CA LEU A 119 -18.76 -2.75 -14.77
C LEU A 119 -17.81 -2.37 -15.91
N LEU A 120 -16.79 -3.18 -16.18
CA LEU A 120 -15.81 -2.91 -17.24
C LEU A 120 -16.44 -2.94 -18.63
N LEU A 121 -17.38 -3.87 -18.90
CA LEU A 121 -18.08 -3.98 -20.17
C LEU A 121 -19.08 -2.85 -20.38
N THR A 122 -19.74 -2.36 -19.33
CA THR A 122 -20.77 -1.32 -19.44
C THR A 122 -20.23 0.09 -19.26
N ARG A 123 -19.04 0.26 -18.70
CA ARG A 123 -18.41 1.54 -18.37
C ARG A 123 -16.95 1.60 -18.84
N PRO A 124 -16.69 1.81 -20.15
CA PRO A 124 -15.33 1.79 -20.69
C PRO A 124 -14.37 2.80 -20.03
N LYS A 125 -14.88 3.93 -19.54
CA LYS A 125 -14.07 4.92 -18.80
C LYS A 125 -13.45 4.34 -17.53
N VAL A 126 -14.20 3.48 -16.83
CA VAL A 126 -13.68 2.78 -15.62
C VAL A 126 -12.53 1.85 -16.01
N ALA A 127 -12.66 1.14 -17.14
CA ALA A 127 -11.59 0.29 -17.64
C ALA A 127 -10.33 1.10 -17.97
N LEU A 128 -10.45 2.25 -18.65
CA LEU A 128 -9.30 3.13 -18.92
C LEU A 128 -8.62 3.61 -17.65
N ARG A 129 -9.38 4.06 -16.65
CA ARG A 129 -8.83 4.46 -15.34
C ARG A 129 -8.17 3.32 -14.59
N LEU A 130 -8.73 2.12 -14.69
CA LEU A 130 -8.11 0.94 -14.11
C LEU A 130 -6.75 0.64 -14.77
N PHE A 131 -6.65 0.75 -16.10
CA PHE A 131 -5.38 0.59 -16.81
C PHE A 131 -4.35 1.66 -16.41
N GLU A 132 -4.76 2.92 -16.24
CA GLU A 132 -3.89 3.99 -15.75
C GLU A 132 -3.36 3.65 -14.35
N SER A 133 -4.24 3.22 -13.45
CA SER A 133 -3.87 2.81 -12.08
C SER A 133 -2.89 1.63 -12.07
N LEU A 134 -3.13 0.61 -12.91
CA LEU A 134 -2.21 -0.53 -13.06
C LEU A 134 -0.86 -0.12 -13.65
N GLY A 135 -0.86 0.80 -14.62
CA GLY A 135 0.37 1.36 -15.20
C GLY A 135 1.19 2.14 -14.17
N ASN A 136 0.55 2.92 -13.30
CA ASN A 136 1.22 3.62 -12.20
C ASN A 136 1.85 2.61 -11.24
N ARG A 137 1.09 1.58 -10.84
CA ARG A 137 1.57 0.54 -9.93
C ARG A 137 2.76 -0.24 -10.53
N LEU A 138 2.73 -0.51 -11.83
CA LEU A 138 3.87 -1.15 -12.50
C LEU A 138 5.12 -0.29 -12.39
N ARG A 139 5.03 1.01 -12.65
CA ARG A 139 6.15 1.95 -12.49
C ARG A 139 6.71 1.98 -11.06
N GLU A 140 5.84 1.93 -10.05
CA GLU A 140 6.28 1.86 -8.65
C GLU A 140 7.05 0.57 -8.34
N VAL A 141 6.58 -0.56 -8.89
CA VAL A 141 7.25 -1.86 -8.73
C VAL A 141 8.60 -1.85 -9.45
N GLU A 142 8.69 -1.30 -10.66
CA GLU A 142 9.93 -1.15 -11.42
C GLU A 142 10.94 -0.28 -10.66
N ALA A 143 10.53 0.89 -10.16
CA ALA A 143 11.39 1.76 -9.36
C ALA A 143 11.91 1.05 -8.10
N ARG A 144 11.05 0.26 -7.45
CA ARG A 144 11.44 -0.51 -6.28
C ARG A 144 12.41 -1.65 -6.61
N LEU A 145 12.24 -2.27 -7.78
CA LEU A 145 13.18 -3.27 -8.29
C LEU A 145 14.56 -2.66 -8.55
N GLU A 146 14.61 -1.47 -9.16
CA GLU A 146 15.85 -0.72 -9.37
C GLU A 146 16.53 -0.39 -8.04
N GLU A 147 15.78 0.06 -7.04
CA GLU A 147 16.32 0.32 -5.71
C GLU A 147 16.94 -0.94 -5.07
N LEU A 148 16.26 -2.07 -5.19
CA LEU A 148 16.75 -3.34 -4.65
C LEU A 148 17.99 -3.84 -5.40
N ALA A 149 18.10 -3.58 -6.71
CA ALA A 149 19.20 -4.01 -7.54
C ALA A 149 20.43 -3.13 -7.40
N PHE A 150 20.26 -1.83 -7.27
CA PHE A 150 21.35 -0.86 -7.38
C PHE A 150 21.69 -0.12 -6.09
N LYS A 151 20.74 0.01 -5.14
CA LYS A 151 21.00 0.71 -3.89
C LYS A 151 21.46 -0.24 -2.78
N SER A 152 22.47 0.22 -2.02
CA SER A 152 22.88 -0.45 -0.78
C SER A 152 21.79 -0.40 0.29
N ILE A 153 21.89 -1.24 1.32
CA ILE A 153 20.94 -1.21 2.46
C ILE A 153 20.91 0.16 3.13
N PRO A 154 22.04 0.83 3.41
CA PRO A 154 22.02 2.21 3.92
C PRO A 154 21.28 3.17 3.00
N ALA A 155 21.52 3.12 1.69
CA ALA A 155 20.87 3.99 0.73
C ALA A 155 19.35 3.79 0.71
N ARG A 156 18.88 2.54 0.71
CA ARG A 156 17.44 2.21 0.77
C ARG A 156 16.80 2.67 2.08
N LEU A 157 17.50 2.51 3.21
CA LEU A 157 16.98 2.95 4.51
C LEU A 157 16.91 4.49 4.59
N ALA A 158 17.91 5.19 4.08
CA ALA A 158 17.90 6.65 3.99
C ALA A 158 16.74 7.15 3.11
N SER A 159 16.56 6.56 1.91
CA SER A 159 15.42 6.85 1.01
C SER A 159 14.09 6.66 1.72
N LEU A 160 13.88 5.53 2.43
CA LEU A 160 12.64 5.25 3.15
C LEU A 160 12.38 6.26 4.26
N LEU A 161 13.39 6.64 5.06
CA LEU A 161 13.22 7.64 6.12
C LEU A 161 12.82 9.00 5.57
N LEU A 162 13.44 9.42 4.46
CA LEU A 162 13.09 10.68 3.78
C LEU A 162 11.66 10.65 3.25
N GLN A 163 11.25 9.55 2.60
CA GLN A 163 9.90 9.37 2.09
C GLN A 163 8.86 9.46 3.22
N LEU A 164 9.07 8.74 4.33
CA LEU A 164 8.15 8.75 5.47
C LEU A 164 8.03 10.13 6.11
N ALA A 165 9.12 10.91 6.14
CA ALA A 165 9.11 12.28 6.61
C ALA A 165 8.30 13.19 5.68
N ASP A 166 8.43 13.04 4.36
CA ASP A 166 7.67 13.79 3.36
C ASP A 166 6.18 13.48 3.42
N GLU A 167 5.81 12.20 3.52
CA GLU A 167 4.40 11.75 3.62
C GLU A 167 3.70 12.29 4.86
N THR A 168 4.43 12.41 5.98
CA THR A 168 3.87 12.89 7.24
C THR A 168 4.01 14.39 7.44
N GLY A 169 4.79 15.07 6.58
CA GLY A 169 5.16 16.50 6.75
C GLY A 169 5.95 16.74 8.04
N SER A 170 6.66 15.74 8.56
CA SER A 170 7.36 15.80 9.85
C SER A 170 8.70 15.10 9.79
N GLU A 171 9.75 15.73 10.32
CA GLU A 171 11.05 15.09 10.49
C GLU A 171 11.05 13.98 11.55
N THR A 172 9.94 13.77 12.25
CA THR A 172 9.81 12.74 13.27
C THR A 172 8.87 11.62 12.83
N ILE A 173 9.43 10.49 12.49
CA ILE A 173 8.75 9.24 12.11
C ILE A 173 8.37 8.49 13.39
N ARG A 174 7.11 8.12 13.55
CA ARG A 174 6.56 7.46 14.75
C ARG A 174 5.88 6.13 14.42
N GLY A 175 5.84 5.24 15.44
CA GLY A 175 5.04 4.02 15.39
C GLY A 175 5.70 2.83 14.68
N LEU A 176 6.79 3.03 13.94
CA LEU A 176 7.51 1.96 13.27
C LEU A 176 8.60 1.35 14.15
N THR A 177 8.76 0.05 14.05
CA THR A 177 9.86 -0.70 14.68
C THR A 177 11.00 -0.89 13.65
N HIS A 178 12.20 -1.28 14.12
CA HIS A 178 13.30 -1.65 13.21
C HIS A 178 12.95 -2.86 12.34
N GLN A 179 12.05 -3.74 12.82
CA GLN A 179 11.52 -4.84 12.03
C GLN A 179 10.67 -4.31 10.88
N ASP A 180 9.73 -3.39 11.14
CA ASP A 180 8.85 -2.82 10.12
C ASP A 180 9.66 -2.11 9.01
N LEU A 181 10.69 -1.36 9.40
CA LEU A 181 11.59 -0.70 8.46
C LEU A 181 12.39 -1.71 7.62
N GLY A 182 12.90 -2.76 8.26
CA GLY A 182 13.62 -3.85 7.57
C GLY A 182 12.76 -4.56 6.54
N GLU A 183 11.51 -4.85 6.88
CA GLU A 183 10.54 -5.47 5.97
C GLU A 183 10.22 -4.58 4.75
N GLN A 184 10.18 -3.27 4.94
CA GLN A 184 9.94 -2.32 3.86
C GLN A 184 11.11 -2.22 2.88
N ILE A 185 12.35 -2.27 3.36
CA ILE A 185 13.55 -2.20 2.51
C ILE A 185 14.11 -3.58 2.11
N GLY A 186 13.41 -4.67 2.47
CA GLY A 186 13.78 -6.03 2.10
C GLY A 186 15.03 -6.54 2.81
N THR A 187 15.22 -6.24 4.10
CA THR A 187 16.34 -6.72 4.90
C THR A 187 15.92 -7.23 6.28
N TYR A 188 16.87 -7.76 7.06
CA TYR A 188 16.63 -8.24 8.42
C TYR A 188 16.65 -7.09 9.44
N ARG A 189 15.92 -7.28 10.55
CA ARG A 189 15.87 -6.34 11.66
C ARG A 189 17.26 -5.99 12.21
N GLU A 190 18.13 -6.97 12.31
CA GLU A 190 19.51 -6.81 12.82
C GLU A 190 20.31 -5.85 11.95
N THR A 191 20.26 -6.04 10.64
CA THR A 191 20.92 -5.17 9.64
C THR A 191 20.33 -3.76 9.66
N THR A 192 19.01 -3.63 9.77
CA THR A 192 18.35 -2.34 9.93
C THR A 192 18.81 -1.63 11.19
N THR A 193 18.89 -2.37 12.31
CA THR A 193 19.36 -1.83 13.60
C THR A 193 20.81 -1.34 13.52
N GLN A 194 21.68 -2.09 12.86
CA GLN A 194 23.08 -1.70 12.65
C GLN A 194 23.17 -0.41 11.83
N THR A 195 22.44 -0.34 10.70
CA THR A 195 22.42 0.84 9.83
C THR A 195 21.85 2.07 10.54
N LEU A 196 20.77 1.93 11.30
CA LEU A 196 20.22 3.03 12.10
C LEU A 196 21.23 3.54 13.17
N ASN A 197 21.93 2.62 13.83
CA ASN A 197 22.98 3.01 14.79
C ASN A 197 24.15 3.74 14.11
N GLN A 198 24.50 3.35 12.90
CA GLN A 198 25.49 4.06 12.10
C GLN A 198 25.01 5.49 11.79
N PHE A 199 23.79 5.67 11.27
CA PHE A 199 23.22 6.99 11.02
C PHE A 199 23.14 7.87 12.27
N LYS A 200 22.84 7.27 13.43
CA LYS A 200 22.88 7.96 14.72
C LYS A 200 24.28 8.40 15.10
N ALA A 201 25.27 7.53 14.91
CA ALA A 201 26.68 7.85 15.22
C ALA A 201 27.23 8.97 14.31
N GLU A 202 26.74 9.04 13.09
CA GLU A 202 27.08 10.10 12.11
C GLU A 202 26.26 11.39 12.34
N GLY A 203 25.37 11.42 13.34
CA GLY A 203 24.56 12.59 13.66
C GLY A 203 23.41 12.88 12.68
N LEU A 204 23.09 11.94 11.80
CA LEU A 204 22.04 12.11 10.78
C LEU A 204 20.63 11.96 11.37
N ILE A 205 20.49 11.12 12.40
CA ILE A 205 19.20 10.84 13.07
C ILE A 205 19.35 10.72 14.59
N GLU A 206 18.24 10.91 15.27
CA GLU A 206 18.06 10.54 16.67
C GLU A 206 17.09 9.37 16.77
N ILE A 207 17.42 8.36 17.64
CA ILE A 207 16.58 7.18 17.85
C ILE A 207 15.97 7.23 19.23
N GLY A 208 14.64 7.16 19.32
CA GLY A 208 13.88 7.03 20.57
C GLY A 208 12.96 5.80 20.54
N ARG A 209 12.17 5.61 21.59
CA ARG A 209 11.22 4.49 21.63
C ARG A 209 10.14 4.63 20.57
N LYS A 210 10.16 3.76 19.55
CA LYS A 210 9.28 3.81 18.36
C LYS A 210 9.25 5.20 17.72
N ARG A 211 10.39 5.86 17.69
CA ARG A 211 10.55 7.21 17.14
C ARG A 211 11.94 7.34 16.51
N ILE A 212 11.99 7.87 15.32
CA ILE A 212 13.22 8.28 14.62
C ILE A 212 13.02 9.71 14.21
N THR A 213 13.96 10.60 14.56
CA THR A 213 13.94 12.01 14.16
C THR A 213 15.12 12.26 13.22
N ILE A 214 14.87 12.83 12.07
CA ILE A 214 15.89 13.24 11.11
C ILE A 214 16.51 14.53 11.63
N LEU A 215 17.85 14.56 11.77
CA LEU A 215 18.62 15.71 12.21
C LEU A 215 19.35 16.38 11.04
N ASP A 216 19.89 15.59 10.10
CA ASP A 216 20.55 16.05 8.88
C ASP A 216 19.91 15.42 7.65
N ARG A 217 18.96 16.15 7.07
CA ARG A 217 18.24 15.69 5.87
C ARG A 217 19.15 15.60 4.65
N ASP A 218 20.05 16.54 4.49
CA ASP A 218 20.96 16.57 3.34
C ASP A 218 22.03 15.47 3.43
N GLY A 219 22.46 15.13 4.65
CA GLY A 219 23.31 13.97 4.90
C GLY A 219 22.62 12.66 4.48
N LEU A 220 21.35 12.48 4.86
CA LEU A 220 20.56 11.30 4.43
C LEU A 220 20.34 11.29 2.91
N ARG A 221 20.11 12.43 2.25
CA ARG A 221 19.98 12.49 0.79
C ARG A 221 21.24 12.01 0.08
N ARG A 222 22.43 12.46 0.51
CA ARG A 222 23.71 12.00 -0.05
C ARG A 222 23.87 10.48 0.05
N ILE A 223 23.45 9.88 1.16
CA ILE A 223 23.45 8.41 1.31
C ILE A 223 22.41 7.75 0.40
N ALA A 224 21.23 8.34 0.25
CA ALA A 224 20.14 7.80 -0.57
C ALA A 224 20.45 7.78 -2.07
N GLU A 225 21.33 8.70 -2.51
CA GLU A 225 21.74 8.87 -3.92
C GLU A 225 22.95 8.00 -4.30
N GLY A 226 23.66 7.46 -3.34
CA GLY A 226 24.82 6.73 -3.66
C GLY A 226 25.62 5.91 -3.05
#